data_46fbe90be06dec45f79f5ae8a6d70a72
#
_entry.id   46fbe90be06dec45f79f5ae8a6d70a72
#
_cell.length_a   1.000
_cell.length_b   1.000
_cell.length_c   1.000
_cell.angle_alpha   90.00
_cell.angle_beta   90.00
_cell.angle_gamma   90.00
#
_symmetry.space_group_name_H-M   'P 1'
#
loop_
_entity.id
_entity.type
_entity.pdbx_description
1 polymer ?
#
loop_
_entity_poly.entity_id
_entity_poly.type
_entity_poly.pdbx_seq_one_letter_code
_entity_poly.pdbx_strand_id
1 'polypeptide(L)'
;GVYMNTYPDLQTIKQYAETGTYRTIPVSIEMYSDMYTPIGVLRVLKKVSDHCYMFESAEDAKQWGRYSFLGFEPTMEISCRNGKIRIKNGAVTEAQTNHPGKYIREVIEKHKAPQIEGLPTFTGGLVGYFSYDYIKYVEPTLNLDAQDDAHFRDMDLMLFDQVIAFDHLQQKIILIVNMPLTEEDGNVKSKEALNMAYEEAKQRLVKIKELIEACDYAPHVPLKLKSEF
;
A
#
# COMPACT_ATOMS: atom_id res chain seq x y z
N GLY A 1 22.97 14.21 10.28
CA GLY A 1 22.16 13.37 9.44
C GLY A 1 21.73 12.11 10.18
N VAL A 2 20.45 11.95 10.43
CA VAL A 2 19.92 10.72 11.00
C VAL A 2 20.12 9.61 9.97
N TYR A 3 20.98 8.64 10.28
CA TYR A 3 21.14 7.45 9.47
C TYR A 3 19.83 6.65 9.55
N MET A 4 19.02 6.70 8.49
CA MET A 4 17.86 5.82 8.38
C MET A 4 18.29 4.47 7.81
N ASN A 5 18.03 3.42 8.58
CA ASN A 5 18.20 2.05 8.11
C ASN A 5 17.05 1.70 7.15
N THR A 6 17.35 1.79 5.86
CA THR A 6 16.44 1.35 4.81
C THR A 6 16.59 -0.15 4.60
N TYR A 7 15.47 -0.88 4.56
CA TYR A 7 15.42 -2.33 4.37
C TYR A 7 14.43 -2.68 3.24
N PRO A 8 14.79 -3.60 2.33
CA PRO A 8 16.09 -4.22 2.17
C PRO A 8 17.16 -3.22 1.65
N ASP A 9 18.44 -3.62 1.72
CA ASP A 9 19.52 -2.78 1.23
C ASP A 9 19.59 -2.78 -0.31
N LEU A 10 20.32 -1.83 -0.88
CA LEU A 10 20.42 -1.68 -2.34
C LEU A 10 21.01 -2.90 -3.02
N GLN A 11 21.97 -3.57 -2.38
CA GLN A 11 22.58 -4.79 -2.91
C GLN A 11 21.53 -5.90 -3.09
N THR A 12 20.70 -6.11 -2.10
CA THR A 12 19.60 -7.09 -2.14
C THR A 12 18.57 -6.71 -3.21
N ILE A 13 18.25 -5.43 -3.32
CA ILE A 13 17.32 -4.93 -4.35
C ILE A 13 17.85 -5.22 -5.76
N LYS A 14 19.14 -5.00 -6.00
CA LYS A 14 19.77 -5.32 -7.28
C LYS A 14 19.72 -6.81 -7.61
N GLN A 15 19.86 -7.68 -6.61
CA GLN A 15 19.71 -9.12 -6.79
C GLN A 15 18.30 -9.50 -7.23
N TYR A 16 17.27 -8.92 -6.63
CA TYR A 16 15.88 -9.13 -7.06
C TYR A 16 15.63 -8.61 -8.48
N ALA A 17 16.19 -7.44 -8.83
CA ALA A 17 16.06 -6.88 -10.17
C ALA A 17 16.68 -7.79 -11.24
N GLU A 18 17.82 -8.41 -10.96
CA GLU A 18 18.52 -9.32 -11.87
C GLU A 18 17.70 -10.56 -12.23
N THR A 19 16.78 -11.01 -11.35
CA THR A 19 15.92 -12.16 -11.65
C THR A 19 14.98 -11.92 -12.82
N GLY A 20 14.64 -10.66 -13.11
CA GLY A 20 13.69 -10.28 -14.14
C GLY A 20 12.23 -10.67 -13.82
N THR A 21 11.96 -11.21 -12.64
CA THR A 21 10.64 -11.74 -12.23
C THR A 21 9.73 -10.63 -11.73
N TYR A 22 10.29 -9.66 -11.02
CA TYR A 22 9.52 -8.64 -10.28
C TYR A 22 9.56 -7.28 -10.96
N ARG A 23 8.46 -6.54 -10.84
CA ARG A 23 8.31 -5.19 -11.40
C ARG A 23 8.59 -4.10 -10.38
N THR A 24 8.32 -4.39 -9.11
CA THR A 24 8.52 -3.50 -7.98
C THR A 24 9.11 -4.28 -6.81
N ILE A 25 9.60 -3.55 -5.82
CA ILE A 25 10.07 -4.13 -4.56
C ILE A 25 9.71 -3.19 -3.40
N PRO A 26 9.17 -3.73 -2.29
CA PRO A 26 8.93 -2.90 -1.11
C PRO A 26 10.25 -2.49 -0.45
N VAL A 27 10.34 -1.21 -0.12
CA VAL A 27 11.45 -0.60 0.60
C VAL A 27 10.89 0.05 1.86
N SER A 28 11.51 -0.15 2.98
CA SER A 28 10.94 0.25 4.27
C SER A 28 11.93 0.94 5.19
N ILE A 29 11.38 1.71 6.11
CA ILE A 29 12.03 2.20 7.32
C ILE A 29 11.13 1.93 8.52
N GLU A 30 11.72 1.90 9.70
CA GLU A 30 10.99 1.70 10.95
C GLU A 30 11.04 2.96 11.82
N MET A 31 9.98 3.16 12.60
CA MET A 31 9.93 4.17 13.65
C MET A 31 9.16 3.61 14.85
N TYR A 32 9.40 4.19 16.04
CA TYR A 32 8.68 3.79 17.25
C TYR A 32 7.22 4.26 17.18
N SER A 33 6.31 3.44 17.72
CA SER A 33 4.87 3.73 17.73
C SER A 33 4.38 4.38 19.02
N ASP A 34 5.24 4.60 20.00
CA ASP A 34 4.87 4.99 21.37
C ASP A 34 3.95 6.21 21.45
N MET A 35 4.09 7.17 20.54
CA MET A 35 3.35 8.42 20.53
C MET A 35 2.22 8.46 19.51
N TYR A 36 2.03 7.40 18.74
CA TYR A 36 1.13 7.38 17.60
C TYR A 36 0.12 6.25 17.68
N THR A 37 -1.08 6.52 17.18
CA THR A 37 -2.12 5.50 17.03
C THR A 37 -2.55 5.39 15.56
N PRO A 38 -3.04 4.23 15.11
CA PRO A 38 -3.54 4.11 13.73
C PRO A 38 -4.61 5.15 13.40
N ILE A 39 -5.56 5.39 14.29
CA ILE A 39 -6.62 6.37 14.09
C ILE A 39 -6.05 7.80 14.03
N GLY A 40 -5.09 8.11 14.88
CA GLY A 40 -4.41 9.41 14.87
C GLY A 40 -3.69 9.67 13.55
N VAL A 41 -2.96 8.70 13.06
CA VAL A 41 -2.29 8.78 11.75
C VAL A 41 -3.30 8.86 10.62
N LEU A 42 -4.39 8.10 10.66
CA LEU A 42 -5.44 8.18 9.65
C LEU A 42 -6.03 9.59 9.52
N ARG A 43 -6.25 10.28 10.64
CA ARG A 43 -6.72 11.67 10.64
C ARG A 43 -5.76 12.61 9.93
N VAL A 44 -4.46 12.38 10.11
CA VAL A 44 -3.40 13.12 9.43
C VAL A 44 -3.45 12.87 7.92
N LEU A 45 -3.55 11.61 7.52
CA LEU A 45 -3.60 11.22 6.11
C LEU A 45 -4.81 11.82 5.39
N LYS A 46 -5.96 11.89 6.06
CA LYS A 46 -7.18 12.50 5.51
C LYS A 46 -7.06 13.99 5.21
N LYS A 47 -6.10 14.67 5.82
CA LYS A 47 -5.84 16.10 5.53
C LYS A 47 -5.05 16.31 4.25
N VAL A 48 -4.29 15.31 3.81
CA VAL A 48 -3.39 15.39 2.65
C VAL A 48 -3.81 14.52 1.48
N SER A 49 -4.76 13.62 1.68
CA SER A 49 -5.22 12.69 0.65
C SER A 49 -6.74 12.54 0.68
N ASP A 50 -7.37 12.64 -0.49
CA ASP A 50 -8.82 12.44 -0.63
C ASP A 50 -9.24 10.98 -0.43
N HIS A 51 -8.32 10.06 -0.65
CA HIS A 51 -8.55 8.63 -0.55
C HIS A 51 -7.56 7.99 0.41
N CYS A 52 -8.08 7.47 1.51
CA CYS A 52 -7.32 6.75 2.53
C CYS A 52 -8.05 5.47 2.91
N TYR A 53 -7.30 4.47 3.38
CA TYR A 53 -7.88 3.30 4.01
C TYR A 53 -7.17 2.97 5.33
N MET A 54 -7.86 2.22 6.15
CA MET A 54 -7.31 1.55 7.32
C MET A 54 -7.97 0.18 7.44
N PHE A 55 -7.19 -0.87 7.64
CA PHE A 55 -7.72 -2.18 7.97
C PHE A 55 -6.76 -2.96 8.88
N GLU A 56 -7.29 -3.93 9.60
CA GLU A 56 -6.52 -4.83 10.44
C GLU A 56 -6.26 -6.16 9.73
N SER A 57 -5.07 -6.71 9.95
CA SER A 57 -4.69 -7.97 9.35
C SER A 57 -5.36 -9.15 10.05
N ALA A 58 -5.86 -10.08 9.26
CA ALA A 58 -6.51 -11.32 9.71
C ALA A 58 -5.78 -12.57 9.20
N GLU A 59 -4.48 -12.47 8.94
CA GLU A 59 -3.71 -13.47 8.20
C GLU A 59 -3.56 -14.82 8.93
N ASP A 60 -3.56 -14.81 10.26
CA ASP A 60 -3.46 -16.03 11.06
C ASP A 60 -4.29 -15.87 12.34
N ALA A 61 -5.02 -16.92 12.73
CA ALA A 61 -5.78 -16.95 13.97
C ALA A 61 -4.91 -16.72 15.21
N LYS A 62 -3.62 -17.06 15.14
CA LYS A 62 -2.64 -16.82 16.23
C LYS A 62 -2.07 -15.41 16.24
N GLN A 63 -2.20 -14.65 15.13
CA GLN A 63 -1.67 -13.30 14.96
C GLN A 63 -2.76 -12.28 14.62
N TRP A 64 -3.99 -12.57 14.97
CA TRP A 64 -5.12 -11.65 14.80
C TRP A 64 -4.82 -10.30 15.44
N GLY A 65 -4.97 -9.23 14.66
CA GLY A 65 -4.74 -7.87 15.14
C GLY A 65 -3.27 -7.49 15.33
N ARG A 66 -2.31 -8.28 14.81
CA ARG A 66 -0.90 -7.91 14.87
C ARG A 66 -0.60 -6.61 14.13
N TYR A 67 -1.18 -6.45 12.95
CA TYR A 67 -0.95 -5.28 12.11
C TYR A 67 -2.21 -4.46 11.91
N SER A 68 -2.04 -3.13 11.91
CA SER A 68 -2.99 -2.20 11.32
C SER A 68 -2.34 -1.53 10.13
N PHE A 69 -2.98 -1.61 8.96
CA PHE A 69 -2.48 -1.07 7.71
C PHE A 69 -3.23 0.20 7.33
N LEU A 70 -2.48 1.21 6.90
CA LEU A 70 -3.02 2.45 6.38
C LEU A 70 -2.39 2.76 5.02
N GLY A 71 -3.20 3.29 4.12
CA GLY A 71 -2.74 3.77 2.82
C GLY A 71 -3.36 5.11 2.47
N PHE A 72 -2.67 5.85 1.62
CA PHE A 72 -3.08 7.16 1.16
C PHE A 72 -2.43 7.47 -0.18
N GLU A 73 -2.96 8.47 -0.89
CA GLU A 73 -2.47 8.89 -2.20
C GLU A 73 -2.35 7.73 -3.21
N PRO A 74 -3.49 7.10 -3.58
CA PRO A 74 -3.46 6.02 -4.55
C PRO A 74 -2.94 6.52 -5.90
N THR A 75 -2.22 5.65 -6.61
CA THR A 75 -1.65 5.95 -7.93
C THR A 75 -2.61 5.61 -9.07
N MET A 76 -3.63 4.82 -8.81
CA MET A 76 -4.59 4.37 -9.81
C MET A 76 -5.95 4.13 -9.15
N GLU A 77 -7.02 4.43 -9.87
CA GLU A 77 -8.39 4.08 -9.51
C GLU A 77 -8.99 3.21 -10.61
N ILE A 78 -9.62 2.11 -10.21
CA ILE A 78 -10.29 1.19 -11.13
C ILE A 78 -11.71 1.00 -10.64
N SER A 79 -12.69 1.32 -11.48
CA SER A 79 -14.09 1.07 -11.20
C SER A 79 -14.72 0.24 -12.32
N CYS A 80 -15.70 -0.58 -11.97
CA CYS A 80 -16.49 -1.33 -12.93
C CYS A 80 -17.97 -1.27 -12.54
N ARG A 81 -18.83 -1.03 -13.52
CA ARG A 81 -20.28 -1.05 -13.37
C ARG A 81 -20.88 -1.76 -14.58
N ASN A 82 -21.55 -2.89 -14.36
CA ASN A 82 -22.16 -3.71 -15.41
C ASN A 82 -21.21 -4.03 -16.56
N GLY A 83 -19.96 -4.34 -16.27
CA GLY A 83 -18.96 -4.66 -17.28
C GLY A 83 -18.31 -3.45 -17.95
N LYS A 84 -18.71 -2.22 -17.63
CA LYS A 84 -18.01 -1.01 -18.06
C LYS A 84 -16.90 -0.68 -17.07
N ILE A 85 -15.67 -0.93 -17.50
CA ILE A 85 -14.48 -0.66 -16.68
C ILE A 85 -13.94 0.74 -16.98
N ARG A 86 -13.53 1.43 -15.93
CA ARG A 86 -12.89 2.75 -15.98
C ARG A 86 -11.62 2.72 -15.16
N ILE A 87 -10.51 3.07 -15.79
CA ILE A 87 -9.20 3.12 -15.15
C ILE A 87 -8.68 4.55 -15.22
N LYS A 88 -8.36 5.12 -14.07
CA LYS A 88 -7.77 6.45 -13.93
C LYS A 88 -6.36 6.32 -13.33
N ASN A 89 -5.35 6.66 -14.11
CA ASN A 89 -3.94 6.68 -13.72
C ASN A 89 -3.23 7.91 -14.27
N GLY A 90 -3.81 9.10 -14.04
CA GLY A 90 -3.43 10.34 -14.71
C GLY A 90 -4.33 10.62 -15.92
N ALA A 91 -4.47 9.69 -16.84
CA ALA A 91 -5.47 9.69 -17.92
C ALA A 91 -6.62 8.74 -17.55
N VAL A 92 -7.78 8.95 -18.16
CA VAL A 92 -8.95 8.08 -17.98
C VAL A 92 -9.12 7.20 -19.22
N THR A 93 -9.20 5.89 -18.99
CA THR A 93 -9.48 4.88 -20.02
C THR A 93 -10.77 4.16 -19.67
N GLU A 94 -11.67 3.98 -20.63
CA GLU A 94 -12.92 3.24 -20.47
C GLU A 94 -13.01 2.12 -21.50
N ALA A 95 -13.57 0.99 -21.09
CA ALA A 95 -13.82 -0.14 -21.97
C ALA A 95 -15.05 -0.93 -21.51
N GLN A 96 -15.80 -1.48 -22.47
CA GLN A 96 -16.83 -2.46 -22.17
C GLN A 96 -16.21 -3.86 -22.23
N THR A 97 -16.43 -4.66 -21.20
CA THR A 97 -15.86 -6.00 -21.14
C THR A 97 -16.76 -7.00 -20.42
N ASN A 98 -16.70 -8.24 -20.86
CA ASN A 98 -17.29 -9.38 -20.16
C ASN A 98 -16.28 -10.03 -19.19
N HIS A 99 -15.01 -9.58 -19.21
CA HIS A 99 -13.92 -10.14 -18.43
C HIS A 99 -13.17 -9.05 -17.66
N PRO A 100 -13.81 -8.38 -16.69
CA PRO A 100 -13.15 -7.33 -15.91
C PRO A 100 -11.93 -7.84 -15.13
N GLY A 101 -11.93 -9.11 -14.72
CA GLY A 101 -10.79 -9.74 -14.04
C GLY A 101 -9.49 -9.73 -14.87
N LYS A 102 -9.59 -9.72 -16.19
CA LYS A 102 -8.42 -9.59 -17.07
C LYS A 102 -7.67 -8.29 -16.83
N TYR A 103 -8.38 -7.17 -16.70
CA TYR A 103 -7.79 -5.85 -16.42
C TYR A 103 -7.13 -5.83 -15.05
N ILE A 104 -7.75 -6.45 -14.05
CA ILE A 104 -7.20 -6.56 -12.70
C ILE A 104 -5.92 -7.38 -12.71
N ARG A 105 -5.90 -8.54 -13.39
CA ARG A 105 -4.70 -9.37 -13.55
C ARG A 105 -3.55 -8.61 -14.21
N GLU A 106 -3.83 -7.81 -15.23
CA GLU A 106 -2.81 -6.99 -15.90
C GLU A 106 -2.20 -5.96 -14.96
N VAL A 107 -3.02 -5.30 -14.13
CA VAL A 107 -2.54 -4.35 -13.12
C VAL A 107 -1.68 -5.07 -12.07
N ILE A 108 -2.13 -6.21 -11.57
CA ILE A 108 -1.38 -7.01 -10.60
C ILE A 108 -0.04 -7.45 -11.18
N GLU A 109 -0.01 -7.93 -12.42
CA GLU A 109 1.23 -8.36 -13.09
C GLU A 109 2.23 -7.22 -13.25
N LYS A 110 1.77 -6.03 -13.61
CA LYS A 110 2.63 -4.84 -13.75
C LYS A 110 3.19 -4.33 -12.42
N HIS A 111 2.65 -4.77 -11.29
CA HIS A 111 3.07 -4.37 -9.95
C HIS A 111 3.55 -5.56 -9.12
N LYS A 112 3.92 -6.65 -9.78
CA LYS A 112 4.41 -7.85 -9.12
C LYS A 112 5.64 -7.55 -8.28
N ALA A 113 5.57 -7.91 -6.98
CA ALA A 113 6.61 -7.66 -6.00
C ALA A 113 6.95 -8.94 -5.23
N PRO A 114 8.20 -9.11 -4.77
CA PRO A 114 8.56 -10.24 -3.93
C PRO A 114 8.03 -10.06 -2.51
N GLN A 115 7.82 -11.18 -1.83
CA GLN A 115 7.70 -11.21 -0.37
C GLN A 115 9.08 -11.02 0.23
N ILE A 116 9.25 -10.02 1.08
CA ILE A 116 10.51 -9.75 1.77
C ILE A 116 10.41 -10.25 3.20
N GLU A 117 11.33 -11.11 3.59
CA GLU A 117 11.41 -11.61 4.96
C GLU A 117 11.54 -10.45 5.95
N GLY A 118 10.76 -10.49 7.02
CA GLY A 118 10.72 -9.44 8.03
C GLY A 118 9.74 -8.31 7.76
N LEU A 119 9.19 -8.20 6.56
CA LEU A 119 8.11 -7.27 6.25
C LEU A 119 6.75 -7.96 6.41
N PRO A 120 5.67 -7.18 6.68
CA PRO A 120 4.32 -7.72 6.66
C PRO A 120 3.97 -8.33 5.28
N THR A 121 3.00 -9.21 5.24
CA THR A 121 2.53 -9.83 3.99
C THR A 121 1.94 -8.78 3.05
N PHE A 122 1.18 -7.82 3.58
CA PHE A 122 0.65 -6.72 2.80
C PHE A 122 1.64 -5.55 2.78
N THR A 123 2.16 -5.24 1.60
CA THR A 123 3.13 -4.15 1.38
C THR A 123 2.66 -3.14 0.34
N GLY A 124 1.43 -3.26 -0.11
CA GLY A 124 0.80 -2.45 -1.14
C GLY A 124 -0.06 -3.30 -2.06
N GLY A 125 -0.77 -2.67 -2.97
CA GLY A 125 -1.61 -3.32 -3.94
C GLY A 125 -3.00 -2.69 -4.07
N LEU A 126 -3.94 -3.46 -4.58
CA LEU A 126 -5.31 -3.03 -4.80
C LEU A 126 -6.16 -3.21 -3.54
N VAL A 127 -6.83 -2.14 -3.15
CA VAL A 127 -7.76 -2.11 -2.01
C VAL A 127 -9.07 -1.49 -2.47
N GLY A 128 -10.19 -2.06 -2.06
CA GLY A 128 -11.48 -1.47 -2.37
C GLY A 128 -12.68 -2.33 -2.06
N TYR A 129 -13.79 -2.00 -2.74
CA TYR A 129 -15.10 -2.60 -2.54
C TYR A 129 -15.51 -3.45 -3.74
N PHE A 130 -16.16 -4.57 -3.44
CA PHE A 130 -16.80 -5.46 -4.41
C PHE A 130 -18.31 -5.46 -4.20
N SER A 131 -19.06 -6.09 -5.11
CA SER A 131 -20.53 -6.10 -5.17
C SER A 131 -21.29 -6.46 -3.88
N TYR A 132 -20.60 -6.93 -2.85
CA TYR A 132 -21.19 -7.39 -1.58
C TYR A 132 -20.86 -6.52 -0.38
N ASP A 133 -20.57 -5.24 -0.59
CA ASP A 133 -20.41 -4.20 0.43
C ASP A 133 -19.32 -4.42 1.51
N TYR A 134 -18.28 -5.21 1.26
CA TYR A 134 -17.17 -5.29 2.19
C TYR A 134 -15.82 -5.03 1.53
N ILE A 135 -14.93 -4.42 2.32
CA ILE A 135 -13.57 -4.10 1.89
C ILE A 135 -12.77 -5.39 1.77
N LYS A 136 -12.27 -5.65 0.57
CA LYS A 136 -11.26 -6.67 0.34
C LYS A 136 -10.01 -6.03 -0.24
N TYR A 137 -8.85 -6.56 0.12
CA TYR A 137 -7.66 -6.32 -0.65
C TYR A 137 -7.40 -7.49 -1.59
N VAL A 138 -6.87 -7.19 -2.76
CA VAL A 138 -6.45 -8.20 -3.73
C VAL A 138 -4.94 -8.30 -3.62
N GLU A 139 -4.45 -9.41 -3.06
CA GLU A 139 -3.01 -9.65 -3.00
C GLU A 139 -2.43 -9.85 -4.40
N PRO A 140 -1.25 -9.26 -4.68
CA PRO A 140 -0.57 -9.45 -5.97
C PRO A 140 -0.24 -10.92 -6.28
N THR A 141 -0.25 -11.78 -5.26
CA THR A 141 0.05 -13.21 -5.39
C THR A 141 -1.19 -14.07 -5.59
N LEU A 142 -2.40 -13.51 -5.51
CA LEU A 142 -3.63 -14.26 -5.77
C LEU A 142 -3.72 -14.64 -7.24
N ASN A 143 -3.81 -15.95 -7.49
CA ASN A 143 -4.24 -16.47 -8.77
C ASN A 143 -5.73 -16.18 -8.94
N LEU A 144 -6.04 -15.13 -9.70
CA LEU A 144 -7.42 -14.83 -10.05
C LEU A 144 -7.85 -15.78 -11.17
N ASP A 145 -8.72 -16.72 -10.83
CA ASP A 145 -9.33 -17.63 -11.78
C ASP A 145 -10.39 -16.91 -12.62
N ALA A 146 -10.72 -17.48 -13.78
CA ALA A 146 -11.79 -16.98 -14.65
C ALA A 146 -13.16 -16.89 -13.94
N GLN A 147 -13.35 -17.64 -12.84
CA GLN A 147 -14.55 -17.59 -12.00
C GLN A 147 -14.69 -16.26 -11.22
N ASP A 148 -13.61 -15.50 -11.08
CA ASP A 148 -13.62 -14.24 -10.35
C ASP A 148 -14.20 -13.07 -11.16
N ASP A 149 -14.45 -13.24 -12.48
CA ASP A 149 -15.04 -12.19 -13.30
C ASP A 149 -16.40 -11.71 -12.78
N ALA A 150 -17.20 -12.63 -12.19
CA ALA A 150 -18.48 -12.26 -11.60
C ALA A 150 -18.34 -11.35 -10.37
N HIS A 151 -17.25 -11.52 -9.60
CA HIS A 151 -16.95 -10.70 -8.43
C HIS A 151 -16.49 -9.29 -8.81
N PHE A 152 -15.91 -9.12 -10.01
CA PHE A 152 -15.39 -7.84 -10.48
C PHE A 152 -16.40 -7.03 -11.32
N ARG A 153 -17.63 -7.52 -11.51
CA ARG A 153 -18.66 -6.81 -12.32
C ARG A 153 -19.02 -5.44 -11.77
N ASP A 154 -19.08 -5.33 -10.46
CA ASP A 154 -19.33 -4.07 -9.75
C ASP A 154 -18.28 -3.94 -8.65
N MET A 155 -17.32 -3.05 -8.87
CA MET A 155 -16.20 -2.86 -7.96
C MET A 155 -15.68 -1.43 -8.00
N ASP A 156 -15.07 -1.01 -6.90
CA ASP A 156 -14.23 0.18 -6.80
C ASP A 156 -12.91 -0.21 -6.13
N LEU A 157 -11.82 -0.16 -6.88
CA LEU A 157 -10.49 -0.48 -6.41
C LEU A 157 -9.57 0.72 -6.57
N MET A 158 -8.62 0.84 -5.65
CA MET A 158 -7.52 1.80 -5.71
C MET A 158 -6.20 1.09 -5.52
N LEU A 159 -5.20 1.49 -6.29
CA LEU A 159 -3.84 0.98 -6.18
C LEU A 159 -3.03 1.87 -5.25
N PHE A 160 -2.53 1.29 -4.18
CA PHE A 160 -1.63 1.96 -3.24
C PHE A 160 -0.23 1.38 -3.35
N ASP A 161 0.74 2.22 -3.61
CA ASP A 161 2.16 1.85 -3.67
C ASP A 161 2.93 2.26 -2.42
N GLN A 162 2.24 2.81 -1.43
CA GLN A 162 2.80 3.14 -0.14
C GLN A 162 1.85 2.72 0.99
N VAL A 163 2.42 2.20 2.06
CA VAL A 163 1.68 1.64 3.19
C VAL A 163 2.35 2.05 4.50
N ILE A 164 1.54 2.36 5.48
CA ILE A 164 1.95 2.53 6.87
C ILE A 164 1.44 1.33 7.64
N ALA A 165 2.33 0.53 8.20
CA ALA A 165 1.98 -0.66 8.96
C ALA A 165 2.33 -0.48 10.44
N PHE A 166 1.32 -0.50 11.32
CA PHE A 166 1.54 -0.58 12.76
C PHE A 166 1.72 -2.04 13.15
N ASP A 167 2.89 -2.38 13.65
CA ASP A 167 3.15 -3.69 14.24
C ASP A 167 2.90 -3.59 15.75
N HIS A 168 1.73 -4.06 16.18
CA HIS A 168 1.31 -4.00 17.57
C HIS A 168 2.06 -4.97 18.47
N LEU A 169 2.62 -6.04 17.91
CA LEU A 169 3.42 -7.00 18.64
C LEU A 169 4.79 -6.42 19.02
N GLN A 170 5.46 -5.79 18.05
CA GLN A 170 6.80 -5.21 18.24
C GLN A 170 6.76 -3.72 18.58
N GLN A 171 5.58 -3.11 18.67
CA GLN A 171 5.39 -1.71 19.01
C GLN A 171 6.19 -0.76 18.13
N LYS A 172 6.13 -0.98 16.84
CA LYS A 172 6.80 -0.16 15.84
C LYS A 172 5.87 0.15 14.67
N ILE A 173 6.23 1.19 13.93
CA ILE A 173 5.59 1.54 12.66
C ILE A 173 6.57 1.23 11.55
N ILE A 174 6.12 0.50 10.55
CA ILE A 174 6.89 0.20 9.34
C ILE A 174 6.32 1.06 8.22
N LEU A 175 7.14 1.95 7.67
CA LEU A 175 6.80 2.75 6.50
C LEU A 175 7.30 2.03 5.26
N ILE A 176 6.44 1.80 4.28
CA ILE A 176 6.73 1.01 3.10
C ILE A 176 6.39 1.81 1.86
N VAL A 177 7.32 1.89 0.92
CA VAL A 177 7.08 2.36 -0.45
C VAL A 177 7.52 1.28 -1.43
N ASN A 178 6.84 1.17 -2.56
CA ASN A 178 7.20 0.22 -3.61
C ASN A 178 8.04 0.93 -4.65
N MET A 179 9.29 0.50 -4.77
CA MET A 179 10.26 1.03 -5.70
C MET A 179 10.15 0.29 -7.04
N PRO A 180 10.12 0.99 -8.19
CA PRO A 180 10.11 0.32 -9.49
C PRO A 180 11.45 -0.34 -9.80
N LEU A 181 11.42 -1.57 -10.30
CA LEU A 181 12.57 -2.34 -10.77
C LEU A 181 12.69 -2.33 -12.30
N THR A 182 11.61 -1.94 -12.98
CA THR A 182 11.54 -1.95 -14.44
C THR A 182 11.18 -0.57 -14.97
N GLU A 183 11.58 -0.31 -16.23
CA GLU A 183 11.12 0.84 -16.98
C GLU A 183 9.69 0.63 -17.49
N GLU A 184 9.08 1.67 -18.07
CA GLU A 184 7.70 1.60 -18.59
C GLU A 184 7.51 0.51 -19.65
N ASP A 185 8.55 0.23 -20.44
CA ASP A 185 8.56 -0.84 -21.45
C ASP A 185 8.70 -2.25 -20.86
N GLY A 186 8.88 -2.37 -19.55
CA GLY A 186 9.03 -3.64 -18.83
C GLY A 186 10.47 -4.16 -18.75
N ASN A 187 11.42 -3.48 -19.36
CA ASN A 187 12.83 -3.84 -19.24
C ASN A 187 13.38 -3.50 -17.85
N VAL A 188 14.26 -4.36 -17.33
CA VAL A 188 14.92 -4.13 -16.05
C VAL A 188 15.74 -2.84 -16.10
N LYS A 189 15.60 -2.02 -15.07
CA LYS A 189 16.37 -0.77 -14.94
C LYS A 189 17.88 -1.05 -14.92
N SER A 190 18.64 -0.13 -15.49
CA SER A 190 20.11 -0.12 -15.34
C SER A 190 20.51 0.06 -13.87
N LYS A 191 21.77 -0.25 -13.55
CA LYS A 191 22.30 -0.04 -12.19
C LYS A 191 22.17 1.42 -11.74
N GLU A 192 22.44 2.36 -12.63
CA GLU A 192 22.29 3.80 -12.36
C GLU A 192 20.83 4.18 -12.13
N ALA A 193 19.90 3.66 -12.94
CA ALA A 193 18.47 3.90 -12.78
C ALA A 193 17.93 3.28 -11.48
N LEU A 194 18.43 2.11 -11.07
CA LEU A 194 18.11 1.49 -9.79
C LEU A 194 18.60 2.34 -8.60
N ASN A 195 19.81 2.88 -8.68
CA ASN A 195 20.35 3.79 -7.68
C ASN A 195 19.46 5.03 -7.52
N MET A 196 19.04 5.64 -8.62
CA MET A 196 18.14 6.79 -8.61
C MET A 196 16.77 6.46 -8.01
N ALA A 197 16.19 5.34 -8.42
CA ALA A 197 14.91 4.88 -7.90
C ALA A 197 14.98 4.58 -6.39
N TYR A 198 16.09 4.04 -5.92
CA TYR A 198 16.33 3.80 -4.49
C TYR A 198 16.42 5.10 -3.69
N GLU A 199 17.14 6.11 -4.20
CA GLU A 199 17.21 7.42 -3.56
C GLU A 199 15.84 8.11 -3.52
N GLU A 200 15.04 8.02 -4.58
CA GLU A 200 13.67 8.52 -4.60
C GLU A 200 12.78 7.80 -3.59
N ALA A 201 12.92 6.48 -3.46
CA ALA A 201 12.19 5.70 -2.46
C ALA A 201 12.54 6.14 -1.05
N LYS A 202 13.83 6.36 -0.75
CA LYS A 202 14.26 6.88 0.55
C LYS A 202 13.69 8.27 0.83
N GLN A 203 13.66 9.15 -0.14
CA GLN A 203 13.06 10.48 0.00
C GLN A 203 11.56 10.42 0.29
N ARG A 204 10.84 9.51 -0.37
CA ARG A 204 9.42 9.27 -0.10
C ARG A 204 9.19 8.77 1.33
N LEU A 205 10.02 7.85 1.80
CA LEU A 205 9.96 7.34 3.17
C LEU A 205 10.19 8.46 4.21
N VAL A 206 11.17 9.32 3.97
CA VAL A 206 11.43 10.49 4.81
C VAL A 206 10.20 11.40 4.88
N LYS A 207 9.59 11.70 3.74
CA LYS A 207 8.39 12.55 3.68
C LYS A 207 7.22 11.98 4.47
N ILE A 208 7.00 10.66 4.39
CA ILE A 208 5.95 10.00 5.16
C ILE A 208 6.27 10.11 6.66
N LYS A 209 7.51 9.85 7.06
CA LYS A 209 7.95 9.98 8.44
C LYS A 209 7.75 11.41 8.97
N GLU A 210 8.17 12.41 8.22
CA GLU A 210 7.97 13.83 8.57
C GLU A 210 6.49 14.19 8.67
N LEU A 211 5.66 13.69 7.78
CA LEU A 211 4.21 13.89 7.81
C LEU A 211 3.61 13.38 9.12
N ILE A 212 4.00 12.19 9.56
CA ILE A 212 3.54 11.60 10.81
C ILE A 212 4.06 12.40 12.02
N GLU A 213 5.34 12.78 12.02
CA GLU A 213 5.98 13.48 13.14
C GLU A 213 5.56 14.95 13.26
N ALA A 214 5.25 15.64 12.15
CA ALA A 214 4.89 17.05 12.14
C ALA A 214 3.47 17.33 12.65
N CYS A 215 2.63 16.30 12.78
CA CYS A 215 1.26 16.47 13.20
C CYS A 215 1.17 16.58 14.71
N ASP A 216 0.55 17.67 15.15
CA ASP A 216 0.19 17.88 16.55
C ASP A 216 -0.96 16.92 16.89
N TYR A 217 -0.61 15.81 17.52
CA TYR A 217 -1.57 14.91 18.14
C TYR A 217 -2.03 15.55 19.45
N ALA A 218 -2.91 16.56 19.33
CA ALA A 218 -3.44 17.25 20.48
C ALA A 218 -3.93 16.25 21.53
N PRO A 219 -3.49 16.36 22.78
CA PRO A 219 -3.95 15.47 23.82
C PRO A 219 -5.47 15.54 23.87
N HIS A 220 -6.13 14.38 23.96
CA HIS A 220 -7.57 14.33 24.17
C HIS A 220 -7.91 15.23 25.34
N VAL A 221 -8.71 16.26 25.08
CA VAL A 221 -9.31 17.03 26.17
C VAL A 221 -10.11 16.02 26.99
N PRO A 222 -9.76 15.80 28.27
CA PRO A 222 -10.52 14.85 29.07
C PRO A 222 -11.97 15.29 29.08
N LEU A 223 -12.84 14.37 28.73
CA LEU A 223 -14.28 14.54 28.91
C LEU A 223 -14.50 14.96 30.34
N LYS A 224 -14.87 16.22 30.58
CA LYS A 224 -15.42 16.64 31.87
C LYS A 224 -16.74 15.93 31.98
N LEU A 225 -16.75 14.82 32.69
CA LEU A 225 -17.97 14.25 33.23
C LEU A 225 -18.56 15.31 34.15
N LYS A 226 -19.59 16.02 33.68
CA LYS A 226 -20.45 16.76 34.58
C LYS A 226 -21.25 15.70 35.37
N SER A 227 -20.79 15.42 36.58
CA SER A 227 -21.62 14.77 37.56
C SER A 227 -22.59 15.84 38.05
N GLU A 228 -23.80 15.85 37.52
CA GLU A 228 -24.92 16.47 38.18
C GLU A 228 -25.52 15.40 39.11
N PHE A 229 -25.35 15.60 40.41
CA PHE A 229 -26.18 15.02 41.43
C PHE A 229 -27.35 15.97 41.71
#